data_aea491623e6daeb301e60eaf43fc34ab
#
_entry.id   aea491623e6daeb301e60eaf43fc34ab
#
_cell.length_a   1.000
_cell.length_b   1.000
_cell.length_c   1.000
_cell.angle_alpha   90.00
_cell.angle_beta   90.00
_cell.angle_gamma   90.00
#
_symmetry.space_group_name_H-M   'P 1'
#
loop_
_entity.id
_entity.type
_entity.pdbx_description
1 polymer ?
#
loop_
_entity_poly.entity_id
_entity_poly.type
_entity_poly.pdbx_seq_one_letter_code
_entity_poly.pdbx_strand_id
1 'polypeptide(L)'
;LKKDKPTSQNGWPVSKDAEALGIVNKQVPGTNRKLRVAESVAPLLISFAKDFHNQVEPIDEGQHDDWGYAYREVRGSTLVLSNHASGTAIDLNATKHPLGAENTFNAEQSATIRRLCRKYGLRWGGDYRSRKDEMHFEIALNQTQVANLIKTLGLEDEHEEEI
;
A
#
# COMPACT_ATOMS: atom_id res chain seq x y z
N LEU A 1 -27.81 -19.70 2.79
CA LEU A 1 -27.23 -18.37 2.77
C LEU A 1 -25.77 -18.45 2.36
N LYS A 2 -25.49 -17.89 1.20
CA LYS A 2 -24.11 -17.77 0.74
C LYS A 2 -23.38 -16.80 1.65
N LYS A 3 -22.34 -17.27 2.29
CA LYS A 3 -21.40 -16.37 2.94
C LYS A 3 -20.55 -15.72 1.88
N ASP A 4 -20.48 -14.40 1.93
CA ASP A 4 -19.56 -13.68 1.07
C ASP A 4 -18.13 -14.09 1.39
N LYS A 5 -17.28 -14.12 0.38
CA LYS A 5 -15.86 -14.37 0.59
C LYS A 5 -15.31 -13.27 1.50
N PRO A 6 -14.42 -13.61 2.44
CA PRO A 6 -13.85 -12.59 3.31
C PRO A 6 -13.07 -11.55 2.50
N THR A 7 -13.23 -10.30 2.89
CA THR A 7 -12.53 -9.17 2.28
C THR A 7 -11.84 -8.34 3.37
N SER A 8 -10.85 -7.56 2.95
CA SER A 8 -10.28 -6.52 3.79
C SER A 8 -11.19 -5.30 3.83
N GLN A 9 -10.83 -4.29 4.65
CA GLN A 9 -11.63 -3.08 4.83
C GLN A 9 -11.96 -2.39 3.51
N ASN A 10 -11.04 -2.39 2.55
CA ASN A 10 -11.24 -1.76 1.24
C ASN A 10 -11.95 -2.64 0.21
N GLY A 11 -12.45 -3.82 0.63
CA GLY A 11 -13.25 -4.69 -0.22
C GLY A 11 -12.47 -5.67 -1.09
N TRP A 12 -11.17 -5.74 -0.97
CA TRP A 12 -10.35 -6.66 -1.74
C TRP A 12 -10.30 -8.05 -1.08
N PRO A 13 -10.14 -9.13 -1.85
CA PRO A 13 -10.12 -10.48 -1.27
C PRO A 13 -8.90 -10.69 -0.37
N VAL A 14 -9.10 -11.46 0.70
CA VAL A 14 -8.05 -11.81 1.65
C VAL A 14 -7.81 -13.31 1.65
N SER A 15 -6.60 -13.71 2.04
CA SER A 15 -6.27 -15.12 2.27
C SER A 15 -5.05 -15.22 3.18
N LYS A 16 -5.02 -16.27 4.01
CA LYS A 16 -3.82 -16.67 4.74
C LYS A 16 -2.76 -17.21 3.80
N ASP A 17 -3.18 -17.65 2.61
CA ASP A 17 -2.29 -18.17 1.57
C ASP A 17 -1.94 -17.03 0.61
N ALA A 18 -0.72 -16.52 0.74
CA ALA A 18 -0.22 -15.44 -0.10
C ALA A 18 -0.22 -15.85 -1.58
N GLU A 19 0.09 -17.10 -1.89
CA GLU A 19 0.10 -17.60 -3.26
C GLU A 19 -1.28 -17.55 -3.89
N ALA A 20 -2.32 -17.92 -3.13
CA ALA A 20 -3.70 -17.86 -3.61
C ALA A 20 -4.16 -16.43 -3.94
N LEU A 21 -3.57 -15.42 -3.32
CA LEU A 21 -3.85 -14.01 -3.61
C LEU A 21 -3.00 -13.44 -4.72
N GLY A 22 -2.02 -14.19 -5.23
CA GLY A 22 -1.08 -13.67 -6.20
C GLY A 22 -0.15 -12.61 -5.60
N ILE A 23 0.28 -12.81 -4.35
CA ILE A 23 1.23 -11.89 -3.71
C ILE A 23 2.58 -12.02 -4.39
N VAL A 24 3.14 -10.91 -4.80
CA VAL A 24 4.48 -10.80 -5.40
C VAL A 24 5.40 -10.03 -4.47
N ASN A 25 6.69 -10.29 -4.56
CA ASN A 25 7.71 -9.58 -3.79
C ASN A 25 8.48 -8.67 -4.75
N LYS A 26 8.13 -7.39 -4.78
CA LYS A 26 8.65 -6.44 -5.76
C LYS A 26 9.65 -5.49 -5.14
N GLN A 27 10.77 -5.31 -5.81
CA GLN A 27 11.74 -4.29 -5.43
C GLN A 27 11.21 -2.91 -5.79
N VAL A 28 11.38 -1.95 -4.88
CA VAL A 28 11.10 -0.54 -5.15
C VAL A 28 12.30 0.02 -5.93
N PRO A 29 12.11 0.46 -7.17
CA PRO A 29 13.22 0.92 -8.01
C PRO A 29 14.05 2.02 -7.33
N GLY A 30 15.36 1.91 -7.45
CA GLY A 30 16.28 2.87 -6.84
C GLY A 30 16.60 2.61 -5.38
N THR A 31 16.05 1.54 -4.80
CA THR A 31 16.26 1.17 -3.40
C THR A 31 16.62 -0.30 -3.28
N ASN A 32 17.07 -0.72 -2.10
CA ASN A 32 17.27 -2.13 -1.78
C ASN A 32 16.07 -2.72 -1.01
N ARG A 33 14.92 -2.06 -1.05
CA ARG A 33 13.71 -2.50 -0.36
C ARG A 33 12.78 -3.25 -1.30
N LYS A 34 12.16 -4.31 -0.78
CA LYS A 34 11.15 -5.09 -1.48
C LYS A 34 9.85 -5.06 -0.67
N LEU A 35 8.73 -5.03 -1.38
CA LEU A 35 7.41 -5.04 -0.76
C LEU A 35 6.59 -6.19 -1.31
N ARG A 36 5.88 -6.89 -0.42
CA ARG A 36 4.97 -7.98 -0.78
C ARG A 36 3.58 -7.40 -0.96
N VAL A 37 3.07 -7.45 -2.17
CA VAL A 37 1.77 -6.87 -2.53
C VAL A 37 1.06 -7.76 -3.54
N ALA A 38 -0.27 -7.62 -3.66
CA ALA A 38 -1.02 -8.33 -4.68
C ALA A 38 -0.56 -7.87 -6.07
N GLU A 39 -0.35 -8.82 -6.98
CA GLU A 39 0.17 -8.54 -8.31
C GLU A 39 -0.66 -7.47 -9.05
N SER A 40 -2.00 -7.54 -8.92
CA SER A 40 -2.90 -6.63 -9.62
C SER A 40 -2.77 -5.16 -9.19
N VAL A 41 -2.27 -4.89 -7.98
CA VAL A 41 -2.09 -3.52 -7.47
C VAL A 41 -0.61 -3.13 -7.38
N ALA A 42 0.30 -4.05 -7.65
CA ALA A 42 1.73 -3.81 -7.54
C ALA A 42 2.19 -2.58 -8.34
N PRO A 43 1.74 -2.36 -9.60
CA PRO A 43 2.18 -1.18 -10.35
C PRO A 43 1.88 0.13 -9.65
N LEU A 44 0.73 0.24 -8.97
CA LEU A 44 0.35 1.46 -8.24
C LEU A 44 1.14 1.62 -6.95
N LEU A 45 1.21 0.56 -6.12
CA LEU A 45 1.87 0.64 -4.82
C LEU A 45 3.39 0.78 -4.96
N ILE A 46 4.00 0.08 -5.88
CA ILE A 46 5.45 0.15 -6.09
C ILE A 46 5.84 1.49 -6.71
N SER A 47 5.07 2.02 -7.66
CA SER A 47 5.31 3.35 -8.23
C SER A 47 5.15 4.44 -7.17
N PHE A 48 4.13 4.31 -6.32
CA PHE A 48 3.96 5.21 -5.18
C PHE A 48 5.18 5.18 -4.26
N ALA A 49 5.63 3.98 -3.87
CA ALA A 49 6.78 3.83 -2.97
C ALA A 49 8.06 4.44 -3.57
N LYS A 50 8.26 4.25 -4.88
CA LYS A 50 9.38 4.87 -5.60
C LYS A 50 9.31 6.39 -5.53
N ASP A 51 8.14 6.97 -5.83
CA ASP A 51 7.98 8.42 -5.82
C ASP A 51 8.05 8.98 -4.39
N PHE A 52 7.53 8.25 -3.40
CA PHE A 52 7.69 8.59 -1.99
C PHE A 52 9.18 8.66 -1.61
N HIS A 53 9.94 7.64 -1.98
CA HIS A 53 11.38 7.60 -1.73
C HIS A 53 12.11 8.80 -2.33
N ASN A 54 11.75 9.17 -3.56
CA ASN A 54 12.43 10.24 -4.29
C ASN A 54 11.95 11.65 -3.91
N GLN A 55 10.70 11.79 -3.47
CA GLN A 55 10.08 13.11 -3.31
C GLN A 55 9.70 13.45 -1.87
N VAL A 56 9.55 12.47 -0.99
CA VAL A 56 9.15 12.69 0.40
C VAL A 56 10.32 12.43 1.34
N GLU A 57 10.75 11.18 1.43
CA GLU A 57 11.91 10.79 2.24
C GLU A 57 12.41 9.41 1.82
N PRO A 58 13.71 9.14 1.96
CA PRO A 58 14.27 7.82 1.63
C PRO A 58 13.63 6.71 2.48
N ILE A 59 13.43 5.53 1.86
CA ILE A 59 12.89 4.36 2.56
C ILE A 59 13.95 3.29 2.84
N ASP A 60 15.18 3.49 2.38
CA ASP A 60 16.25 2.50 2.48
C ASP A 60 17.39 2.93 3.39
N GLU A 61 17.15 3.91 4.24
CA GLU A 61 18.10 4.33 5.26
C GLU A 61 17.74 3.71 6.61
N GLY A 62 18.76 3.22 7.33
CA GLY A 62 18.56 2.64 8.63
C GLY A 62 17.99 1.22 8.56
N GLN A 63 17.20 0.86 9.57
CA GLN A 63 16.64 -0.49 9.66
C GLN A 63 15.54 -0.73 8.65
N HIS A 64 15.30 -2.01 8.35
CA HIS A 64 14.23 -2.43 7.44
C HIS A 64 12.89 -2.34 8.18
N ASP A 65 12.09 -1.33 7.87
CA ASP A 65 10.83 -1.03 8.53
C ASP A 65 9.70 -0.69 7.54
N ASP A 66 9.72 -1.32 6.37
CA ASP A 66 8.70 -1.18 5.34
C ASP A 66 7.98 -2.51 5.19
N TRP A 67 6.65 -2.49 5.14
CA TRP A 67 5.84 -3.70 5.16
C TRP A 67 4.79 -3.69 4.05
N GLY A 68 4.44 -4.89 3.58
CA GLY A 68 3.32 -5.09 2.66
C GLY A 68 2.34 -6.11 3.21
N TYR A 69 2.12 -7.21 2.46
CA TYR A 69 1.16 -8.24 2.84
C TYR A 69 1.44 -8.82 4.23
N ALA A 70 0.38 -8.88 5.02
CA ALA A 70 0.35 -9.58 6.30
C ALA A 70 -1.10 -9.95 6.60
N TYR A 71 -1.35 -11.23 6.92
CA TYR A 71 -2.69 -11.65 7.29
C TYR A 71 -2.90 -11.37 8.78
N ARG A 72 -3.70 -10.35 9.06
CA ARG A 72 -4.01 -9.98 10.44
C ARG A 72 -5.36 -9.26 10.51
N GLU A 73 -5.99 -9.36 11.66
CA GLU A 73 -7.22 -8.64 11.93
C GLU A 73 -6.91 -7.17 12.24
N VAL A 74 -7.89 -6.29 12.02
CA VAL A 74 -7.77 -4.91 12.47
C VAL A 74 -7.66 -4.91 13.99
N ARG A 75 -6.70 -4.17 14.51
CA ARG A 75 -6.44 -4.12 15.94
C ARG A 75 -7.73 -3.74 16.70
N GLY A 76 -8.11 -4.58 17.68
CA GLY A 76 -9.32 -4.38 18.46
C GLY A 76 -10.59 -4.91 17.83
N SER A 77 -10.50 -5.59 16.68
CA SER A 77 -11.65 -6.21 16.02
C SER A 77 -11.31 -7.62 15.53
N THR A 78 -12.22 -8.56 15.75
CA THR A 78 -12.11 -9.92 15.23
C THR A 78 -12.92 -10.11 13.94
N LEU A 79 -13.68 -9.09 13.51
CA LEU A 79 -14.60 -9.18 12.38
C LEU A 79 -14.10 -8.51 11.13
N VAL A 80 -13.08 -7.64 11.24
CA VAL A 80 -12.59 -6.83 10.13
C VAL A 80 -11.12 -7.12 9.92
N LEU A 81 -10.76 -7.40 8.67
CA LEU A 81 -9.39 -7.70 8.28
C LEU A 81 -8.70 -6.46 7.73
N SER A 82 -7.42 -6.32 8.08
CA SER A 82 -6.58 -5.23 7.59
C SER A 82 -6.41 -5.29 6.07
N ASN A 83 -6.24 -4.15 5.44
CA ASN A 83 -5.91 -4.07 4.00
C ASN A 83 -4.57 -4.70 3.67
N HIS A 84 -3.69 -4.90 4.64
CA HIS A 84 -2.48 -5.71 4.47
C HIS A 84 -2.83 -7.18 4.17
N ALA A 85 -3.94 -7.68 4.70
CA ALA A 85 -4.35 -9.07 4.50
C ALA A 85 -4.80 -9.39 3.07
N SER A 86 -5.09 -8.36 2.27
CA SER A 86 -5.40 -8.50 0.85
C SER A 86 -4.21 -8.15 -0.05
N GLY A 87 -3.09 -7.74 0.52
CA GLY A 87 -1.92 -7.31 -0.24
C GLY A 87 -2.12 -5.94 -0.91
N THR A 88 -3.06 -5.13 -0.41
CA THR A 88 -3.42 -3.84 -1.03
C THR A 88 -3.04 -2.64 -0.19
N ALA A 89 -2.18 -2.84 0.80
CA ALA A 89 -1.64 -1.77 1.64
C ALA A 89 -0.15 -1.96 1.89
N ILE A 90 0.53 -0.86 2.09
CA ILE A 90 1.94 -0.82 2.46
C ILE A 90 2.15 0.15 3.61
N ASP A 91 3.15 -0.13 4.44
CA ASP A 91 3.66 0.80 5.44
C ASP A 91 5.09 1.17 5.05
N LEU A 92 5.42 2.45 5.11
CA LEU A 92 6.75 2.96 4.78
C LEU A 92 7.35 3.69 5.98
N ASN A 93 8.62 3.40 6.28
CA ASN A 93 9.36 4.02 7.38
C ASN A 93 8.60 3.96 8.72
N ALA A 94 8.11 2.78 9.06
CA ALA A 94 7.22 2.58 10.21
C ALA A 94 7.79 3.11 11.53
N THR A 95 9.10 3.03 11.72
CA THR A 95 9.74 3.50 12.97
C THR A 95 9.73 5.02 13.10
N LYS A 96 9.69 5.75 11.97
CA LYS A 96 9.63 7.21 11.97
C LYS A 96 8.19 7.73 12.11
N HIS A 97 7.21 6.91 11.76
CA HIS A 97 5.81 7.31 11.70
C HIS A 97 4.91 6.29 12.41
N PRO A 98 5.15 6.04 13.71
CA PRO A 98 4.45 4.95 14.40
C PRO A 98 2.96 5.21 14.53
N LEU A 99 2.19 4.13 14.60
CA LEU A 99 0.74 4.18 14.73
C LEU A 99 0.32 5.09 15.89
N GLY A 100 -0.57 6.02 15.63
CA GLY A 100 -1.08 6.97 16.59
C GLY A 100 -0.28 8.27 16.68
N ALA A 101 0.94 8.31 16.17
CA ALA A 101 1.72 9.54 16.11
C ALA A 101 1.15 10.48 15.05
N GLU A 102 1.19 11.78 15.32
CA GLU A 102 0.66 12.79 14.41
C GLU A 102 1.74 13.81 14.06
N ASN A 103 1.62 14.38 12.88
CA ASN A 103 2.52 15.43 12.40
C ASN A 103 3.98 14.98 12.33
N THR A 104 4.20 13.72 11.97
CA THR A 104 5.55 13.17 11.80
C THR A 104 6.16 13.58 10.45
N PHE A 105 5.34 14.06 9.51
CA PHE A 105 5.77 14.70 8.28
C PHE A 105 5.51 16.21 8.37
N ASN A 106 6.36 17.02 7.76
CA ASN A 106 6.12 18.46 7.68
C ASN A 106 5.00 18.76 6.65
N ALA A 107 4.59 20.03 6.56
CA ALA A 107 3.49 20.42 5.69
C ALA A 107 3.77 20.15 4.20
N GLU A 108 5.00 20.37 3.75
CA GLU A 108 5.40 20.13 2.37
C GLU A 108 5.37 18.62 2.04
N GLN A 109 5.92 17.80 2.93
CA GLN A 109 5.89 16.35 2.76
C GLN A 109 4.45 15.81 2.73
N SER A 110 3.60 16.31 3.62
CA SER A 110 2.20 15.90 3.68
C SER A 110 1.45 16.27 2.39
N ALA A 111 1.71 17.45 1.84
CA ALA A 111 1.12 17.89 0.57
C ALA A 111 1.57 16.99 -0.58
N THR A 112 2.85 16.63 -0.62
CA THR A 112 3.40 15.71 -1.63
C THR A 112 2.78 14.34 -1.50
N ILE A 113 2.68 13.80 -0.28
CA ILE A 113 2.03 12.50 -0.03
C ILE A 113 0.60 12.50 -0.59
N ARG A 114 -0.19 13.54 -0.29
CA ARG A 114 -1.57 13.62 -0.75
C ARG A 114 -1.66 13.70 -2.27
N ARG A 115 -0.76 14.44 -2.91
CA ARG A 115 -0.68 14.51 -4.38
C ARG A 115 -0.37 13.14 -4.98
N LEU A 116 0.60 12.43 -4.42
CA LEU A 116 0.96 11.08 -4.89
C LEU A 116 -0.17 10.08 -4.64
N CYS A 117 -0.87 10.16 -3.52
CA CYS A 117 -2.02 9.32 -3.24
C CYS A 117 -3.13 9.53 -4.29
N ARG A 118 -3.41 10.77 -4.66
CA ARG A 118 -4.39 11.07 -5.70
C ARG A 118 -3.96 10.49 -7.06
N LYS A 119 -2.67 10.58 -7.38
CA LYS A 119 -2.14 10.03 -8.64
C LYS A 119 -2.32 8.53 -8.74
N TYR A 120 -2.06 7.80 -7.66
CA TYR A 120 -2.02 6.35 -7.67
C TYR A 120 -3.27 5.68 -7.08
N GLY A 121 -4.31 6.45 -6.77
CA GLY A 121 -5.57 5.90 -6.26
C GLY A 121 -5.48 5.34 -4.85
N LEU A 122 -4.69 5.99 -3.99
CA LEU A 122 -4.44 5.54 -2.62
C LEU A 122 -5.13 6.43 -1.60
N ARG A 123 -5.37 5.86 -0.43
CA ARG A 123 -5.76 6.56 0.78
C ARG A 123 -4.61 6.52 1.77
N TRP A 124 -4.32 7.64 2.39
CA TRP A 124 -3.26 7.76 3.38
C TRP A 124 -3.82 7.67 4.79
N GLY A 125 -3.19 6.85 5.65
CA GLY A 125 -3.59 6.74 7.05
C GLY A 125 -3.37 8.02 7.87
N GLY A 126 -2.56 8.95 7.37
CA GLY A 126 -2.42 10.28 7.96
C GLY A 126 -3.67 11.13 7.84
N ASP A 127 -4.60 10.75 6.97
CA ASP A 127 -5.89 11.44 6.80
C ASP A 127 -7.03 10.77 7.58
N TYR A 128 -6.76 9.72 8.34
CA TYR A 128 -7.79 9.10 9.17
C TYR A 128 -8.28 10.09 10.23
N ARG A 129 -9.58 10.09 10.49
CA ARG A 129 -10.21 11.01 11.45
C ARG A 129 -9.96 10.61 12.90
N SER A 130 -9.87 9.31 13.15
CA SER A 130 -9.65 8.78 14.49
C SER A 130 -8.16 8.62 14.75
N ARG A 131 -7.68 7.40 14.85
CA ARG A 131 -6.28 7.12 15.10
C ARG A 131 -5.46 7.28 13.83
N LYS A 132 -4.53 8.20 13.82
CA LYS A 132 -3.66 8.44 12.66
C LYS A 132 -2.70 7.27 12.47
N ASP A 133 -2.40 6.97 11.21
CA ASP A 133 -1.44 5.94 10.84
C ASP A 133 -0.62 6.46 9.65
N GLU A 134 0.34 7.33 9.96
CA GLU A 134 1.03 8.11 8.94
C GLU A 134 1.98 7.29 8.07
N MET A 135 2.37 6.09 8.52
CA MET A 135 3.17 5.17 7.71
C MET A 135 2.35 4.43 6.64
N HIS A 136 1.01 4.43 6.76
CA HIS A 136 0.11 3.51 6.06
C HIS A 136 -0.50 4.11 4.81
N PHE A 137 -0.45 3.35 3.70
CA PHE A 137 -1.02 3.71 2.40
C PHE A 137 -1.77 2.51 1.85
N GLU A 138 -3.00 2.71 1.40
CA GLU A 138 -3.87 1.63 0.95
C GLU A 138 -4.57 1.96 -0.35
N ILE A 139 -4.89 0.93 -1.14
CA ILE A 139 -5.68 1.09 -2.36
C ILE A 139 -7.09 1.54 -1.98
N ALA A 140 -7.54 2.66 -2.57
CA ALA A 140 -8.86 3.23 -2.34
C ALA A 140 -9.88 2.84 -3.43
N LEU A 141 -9.43 2.17 -4.47
CA LEU A 141 -10.20 1.87 -5.67
C LEU A 141 -10.59 0.39 -5.71
N ASN A 142 -11.65 0.07 -6.44
CA ASN A 142 -12.02 -1.32 -6.71
C ASN A 142 -11.17 -1.91 -7.85
N GLN A 143 -11.35 -3.20 -8.13
CA GLN A 143 -10.52 -3.91 -9.11
C GLN A 143 -10.60 -3.30 -10.51
N THR A 144 -11.79 -2.93 -10.96
CA THR A 144 -11.96 -2.31 -12.28
C THR A 144 -11.29 -0.96 -12.35
N GLN A 145 -11.46 -0.14 -11.32
CA GLN A 145 -10.84 1.19 -11.25
C GLN A 145 -9.32 1.11 -11.22
N VAL A 146 -8.77 0.13 -10.49
CA VAL A 146 -7.32 -0.10 -10.44
C VAL A 146 -6.80 -0.45 -11.83
N ALA A 147 -7.43 -1.39 -12.53
CA ALA A 147 -7.00 -1.79 -13.87
C ALA A 147 -7.02 -0.60 -14.83
N ASN A 148 -8.07 0.21 -14.78
CA ASN A 148 -8.20 1.40 -15.62
C ASN A 148 -7.13 2.45 -15.30
N LEU A 149 -6.83 2.65 -14.03
CA LEU A 149 -5.81 3.63 -13.62
C LEU A 149 -4.41 3.19 -14.06
N ILE A 150 -4.08 1.90 -13.89
CA ILE A 150 -2.80 1.34 -14.35
C ILE A 150 -2.64 1.59 -15.85
N LYS A 151 -3.69 1.35 -16.62
CA LYS A 151 -3.69 1.58 -18.06
C LYS A 151 -3.49 3.07 -18.37
N THR A 152 -4.24 3.94 -17.71
CA THR A 152 -4.16 5.39 -17.89
C THR A 152 -2.77 5.93 -17.60
N LEU A 153 -2.11 5.40 -16.57
CA LEU A 153 -0.76 5.82 -16.19
C LEU A 153 0.35 5.13 -17.00
N GLY A 154 -0.02 4.20 -17.89
CA GLY A 154 0.96 3.50 -18.72
C GLY A 154 1.84 2.53 -17.95
N LEU A 155 1.33 1.95 -16.86
CA LEU A 155 2.11 1.07 -15.98
C LEU A 155 1.89 -0.42 -16.26
N GLU A 156 1.07 -0.78 -17.23
CA GLU A 156 0.70 -2.18 -17.48
C GLU A 156 1.77 -3.01 -18.20
N ASP A 157 2.70 -2.37 -18.91
CA ASP A 157 3.64 -3.03 -19.82
C ASP A 157 5.04 -3.25 -19.25
N GLU A 158 5.28 -2.92 -17.98
CA GLU A 158 6.59 -3.16 -17.36
C GLU A 158 7.00 -4.62 -17.36
N HIS A 159 6.03 -5.53 -17.48
CA HIS A 159 6.25 -6.97 -17.52
C HIS A 159 6.61 -7.49 -18.91
N GLU A 160 6.10 -6.84 -19.95
CA GLU A 160 6.29 -7.29 -21.33
C GLU A 160 7.64 -6.91 -21.89
N GLU A 161 8.26 -5.85 -21.39
CA GLU A 161 9.57 -5.38 -21.83
C GLU A 161 10.71 -6.28 -21.36
N GLU A 162 10.48 -7.16 -20.39
CA GLU A 162 11.48 -8.08 -19.87
C GLU A 162 11.58 -9.39 -20.67
N ILE A 163 10.70 -9.57 -21.64
CA ILE A 163 10.71 -10.73 -22.53
C ILE A 163 11.56 -10.38 -23.74
#